data_4ea3da22437c5a266d19811755c28de2
#
_entry.id   4ea3da22437c5a266d19811755c28de2
#
_cell.length_a   1.000
_cell.length_b   1.000
_cell.length_c   1.000
_cell.angle_alpha   90.00
_cell.angle_beta   90.00
_cell.angle_gamma   90.00
#
_symmetry.space_group_name_H-M   'P 1'
#
loop_
_entity.id
_entity.type
_entity.pdbx_description
1 polymer ?
#
loop_
_entity_poly.entity_id
_entity_poly.type
_entity_poly.pdbx_seq_one_letter_code
_entity_poly.pdbx_strand_id
1 'polypeptide(L)'
;MKKVICILLLLPGISWATTYKCVGQDGSVTYSSNPCAKDAQVMHFHDDQAISQGKLVVRMDTFRSYRTSGTVNGQPVSFVIDTGASRTSISQHVADAAGIKGCVNANYTATANGVVVSCQVTVSELSFGNFHVHNLVVAIMPSMPVDALLGMDVLGRMKIQQEDGVMYISNQ
;
A
#
# COMPACT_ATOMS: atom_id res chain seq x y z
N MET A 1 -29.14 -53.81 -12.12
CA MET A 1 -28.57 -53.13 -10.93
C MET A 1 -27.74 -51.94 -11.44
N LYS A 2 -28.30 -50.70 -11.36
CA LYS A 2 -27.62 -49.48 -11.82
C LYS A 2 -26.84 -48.87 -10.65
N LYS A 3 -25.50 -48.79 -10.76
CA LYS A 3 -24.65 -48.13 -9.77
C LYS A 3 -24.70 -46.59 -10.04
N VAL A 4 -25.21 -45.85 -9.07
CA VAL A 4 -25.17 -44.39 -9.07
C VAL A 4 -23.82 -43.96 -8.49
N ILE A 5 -22.97 -43.35 -9.30
CA ILE A 5 -21.71 -42.74 -8.88
C ILE A 5 -22.02 -41.33 -8.42
N CYS A 6 -21.91 -41.09 -7.12
CA CYS A 6 -22.04 -39.76 -6.52
C CYS A 6 -20.71 -39.00 -6.65
N ILE A 7 -20.59 -38.05 -7.57
CA ILE A 7 -19.42 -37.17 -7.72
C ILE A 7 -19.53 -36.08 -6.69
N LEU A 8 -18.67 -36.15 -5.66
CA LEU A 8 -18.53 -35.12 -4.63
C LEU A 8 -17.70 -33.97 -5.22
N LEU A 9 -18.38 -32.87 -5.58
CA LEU A 9 -17.72 -31.62 -6.01
C LEU A 9 -17.08 -30.93 -4.79
N LEU A 10 -15.76 -31.05 -4.66
CA LEU A 10 -14.94 -30.25 -3.74
C LEU A 10 -14.85 -28.81 -4.26
N LEU A 11 -15.64 -27.91 -3.69
CA LEU A 11 -15.49 -26.47 -3.91
C LEU A 11 -14.24 -26.00 -3.15
N PRO A 12 -13.29 -25.28 -3.80
CA PRO A 12 -12.18 -24.67 -3.09
C PRO A 12 -12.72 -23.56 -2.18
N GLY A 13 -12.52 -23.72 -0.87
CA GLY A 13 -12.85 -22.69 0.11
C GLY A 13 -11.98 -21.44 -0.12
N ILE A 14 -12.62 -20.28 -0.28
CA ILE A 14 -11.94 -18.98 -0.32
C ILE A 14 -11.39 -18.73 1.08
N SER A 15 -10.08 -18.92 1.26
CA SER A 15 -9.38 -18.60 2.50
C SER A 15 -9.10 -17.11 2.53
N TRP A 16 -9.74 -16.37 3.43
CA TRP A 16 -9.44 -14.97 3.72
C TRP A 16 -8.21 -14.95 4.62
N ALA A 17 -7.07 -14.52 4.09
CA ALA A 17 -5.87 -14.32 4.88
C ALA A 17 -6.01 -13.02 5.68
N THR A 18 -6.17 -13.12 7.00
CA THR A 18 -6.19 -11.97 7.91
C THR A 18 -4.79 -11.80 8.49
N THR A 19 -4.21 -10.62 8.32
CA THR A 19 -2.92 -10.27 8.91
C THR A 19 -3.14 -9.38 10.13
N TYR A 20 -2.54 -9.76 11.26
CA TYR A 20 -2.59 -9.02 12.52
C TYR A 20 -1.31 -8.23 12.71
N LYS A 21 -1.42 -6.94 13.08
CA LYS A 21 -0.30 -6.12 13.52
C LYS A 21 -0.22 -6.20 15.04
N CYS A 22 0.84 -6.76 15.58
CA CYS A 22 1.08 -6.89 17.00
C CYS A 22 2.10 -5.84 17.45
N VAL A 23 1.75 -5.05 18.47
CA VAL A 23 2.65 -4.08 19.08
C VAL A 23 3.09 -4.62 20.43
N GLY A 24 4.39 -4.85 20.61
CA GLY A 24 4.98 -5.27 21.89
C GLY A 24 4.96 -4.14 22.93
N GLN A 25 5.10 -4.48 24.20
CA GLN A 25 5.20 -3.49 25.30
C GLN A 25 6.44 -2.60 25.19
N ASP A 26 7.44 -3.04 24.46
CA ASP A 26 8.68 -2.32 24.11
C ASP A 26 8.53 -1.40 22.88
N GLY A 27 7.32 -1.31 22.31
CA GLY A 27 7.03 -0.55 21.08
C GLY A 27 7.44 -1.29 19.78
N SER A 28 7.93 -2.53 19.87
CA SER A 28 8.23 -3.34 18.70
C SER A 28 6.94 -3.71 17.94
N VAL A 29 7.01 -3.69 16.60
CA VAL A 29 5.87 -4.02 15.73
C VAL A 29 6.18 -5.30 14.97
N THR A 30 5.32 -6.31 15.11
CA THR A 30 5.39 -7.55 14.34
C THR A 30 4.08 -7.80 13.60
N TYR A 31 4.15 -8.42 12.43
CA TYR A 31 2.97 -8.82 11.65
C TYR A 31 2.83 -10.35 11.72
N SER A 32 1.63 -10.84 12.01
CA SER A 32 1.35 -12.26 12.18
C SER A 32 0.06 -12.65 11.45
N SER A 33 0.02 -13.88 10.93
CA SER A 33 -1.22 -14.49 10.44
C SER A 33 -2.10 -15.04 11.58
N ASN A 34 -1.60 -15.04 12.82
CA ASN A 34 -2.33 -15.45 14.01
C ASN A 34 -2.69 -14.23 14.88
N PRO A 35 -3.81 -14.28 15.63
CA PRO A 35 -4.15 -13.22 16.57
C PRO A 35 -3.03 -12.98 17.56
N CYS A 36 -2.76 -11.72 17.86
CA CYS A 36 -1.79 -11.34 18.88
C CYS A 36 -2.24 -11.78 20.30
N ALA A 37 -1.30 -11.88 21.23
CA ALA A 37 -1.62 -12.12 22.66
C ALA A 37 -2.53 -11.00 23.22
N LYS A 38 -3.23 -11.27 24.34
CA LYS A 38 -4.41 -10.59 24.88
C LYS A 38 -4.49 -9.05 24.92
N ASP A 39 -3.41 -8.32 24.61
CA ASP A 39 -3.37 -6.85 24.69
C ASP A 39 -3.05 -6.18 23.35
N ALA A 40 -3.13 -6.89 22.25
CA ALA A 40 -2.83 -6.35 20.93
C ALA A 40 -4.06 -5.71 20.30
N GLN A 41 -3.92 -4.45 19.90
CA GLN A 41 -4.93 -3.79 19.08
C GLN A 41 -5.02 -4.44 17.71
N VAL A 42 -6.14 -5.08 17.44
CA VAL A 42 -6.49 -5.52 16.09
C VAL A 42 -6.80 -4.27 15.28
N MET A 43 -5.88 -3.85 14.43
CA MET A 43 -6.22 -2.86 13.42
C MET A 43 -7.04 -3.57 12.33
N HIS A 44 -8.35 -3.40 12.39
CA HIS A 44 -9.17 -3.57 11.22
C HIS A 44 -8.81 -2.43 10.26
N PHE A 45 -8.16 -2.75 9.16
CA PHE A 45 -8.13 -1.83 8.03
C PHE A 45 -9.57 -1.74 7.51
N HIS A 46 -10.35 -0.84 8.09
CA HIS A 46 -11.57 -0.41 7.44
C HIS A 46 -11.12 0.29 6.17
N ASP A 47 -11.50 -0.30 5.06
CA ASP A 47 -11.37 0.33 3.75
C ASP A 47 -12.41 1.46 3.70
N ASP A 48 -12.17 2.54 4.47
CA ASP A 48 -12.99 3.75 4.49
C ASP A 48 -12.82 4.56 3.19
N GLN A 49 -12.39 3.86 2.12
CA GLN A 49 -12.25 4.43 0.79
C GLN A 49 -13.58 4.32 0.06
N ALA A 50 -14.26 5.43 -0.06
CA ALA A 50 -15.41 5.53 -0.96
C ALA A 50 -14.95 6.06 -2.31
N ILE A 51 -15.19 5.31 -3.39
CA ILE A 51 -15.07 5.81 -4.76
C ILE A 51 -16.45 6.33 -5.15
N SER A 52 -16.62 7.65 -5.18
CA SER A 52 -17.84 8.29 -5.60
C SER A 52 -17.57 9.14 -6.84
N GLN A 53 -18.26 8.84 -7.95
CA GLN A 53 -18.20 9.62 -9.21
C GLN A 53 -16.77 9.89 -9.73
N GLY A 54 -15.87 8.90 -9.70
CA GLY A 54 -14.49 9.05 -10.15
C GLY A 54 -13.58 9.82 -9.18
N LYS A 55 -14.04 10.05 -7.97
CA LYS A 55 -13.31 10.72 -6.90
C LYS A 55 -12.95 9.71 -5.81
N LEU A 56 -11.67 9.62 -5.47
CA LEU A 56 -11.20 8.87 -4.30
C LEU A 56 -11.35 9.74 -3.06
N VAL A 57 -12.01 9.19 -2.04
CA VAL A 57 -12.22 9.85 -0.75
C VAL A 57 -11.42 9.09 0.31
N VAL A 58 -10.50 9.78 0.99
CA VAL A 58 -9.62 9.19 1.99
C VAL A 58 -9.79 9.94 3.31
N ARG A 59 -10.04 9.22 4.39
CA ARG A 59 -10.11 9.81 5.74
C ARG A 59 -8.74 9.78 6.40
N MET A 60 -8.47 10.82 7.19
CA MET A 60 -7.28 10.87 8.03
C MET A 60 -7.33 9.76 9.08
N ASP A 61 -6.26 9.00 9.20
CA ASP A 61 -6.11 7.95 10.20
C ASP A 61 -5.72 8.51 11.59
N THR A 62 -5.63 7.64 12.59
CA THR A 62 -5.24 8.00 13.96
C THR A 62 -3.80 8.52 14.07
N PHE A 63 -2.95 8.25 13.06
CA PHE A 63 -1.59 8.78 12.95
C PHE A 63 -1.53 10.11 12.18
N ARG A 64 -2.69 10.73 11.91
CA ARG A 64 -2.83 11.96 11.12
C ARG A 64 -2.28 11.83 9.71
N SER A 65 -2.39 10.66 9.13
CA SER A 65 -1.96 10.35 7.76
C SER A 65 -3.16 9.97 6.90
N TYR A 66 -3.06 10.25 5.61
CA TYR A 66 -4.01 9.77 4.61
C TYR A 66 -3.44 8.51 3.96
N ARG A 67 -4.18 7.40 4.01
CA ARG A 67 -3.74 6.11 3.46
C ARG A 67 -4.74 5.60 2.45
N THR A 68 -4.25 4.94 1.43
CA THR A 68 -5.07 4.33 0.39
C THR A 68 -4.50 2.98 -0.02
N SER A 69 -5.37 2.01 -0.27
CA SER A 69 -4.97 0.71 -0.82
C SER A 69 -4.78 0.81 -2.32
N GLY A 70 -3.90 -0.02 -2.86
CA GLY A 70 -3.65 -0.11 -4.28
C GLY A 70 -2.73 -1.26 -4.62
N THR A 71 -2.08 -1.18 -5.78
CA THR A 71 -1.13 -2.21 -6.22
C THR A 71 0.12 -1.60 -6.86
N VAL A 72 1.22 -2.34 -6.81
CA VAL A 72 2.43 -2.11 -7.61
C VAL A 72 2.70 -3.39 -8.40
N ASN A 73 2.62 -3.33 -9.73
CA ASN A 73 2.72 -4.49 -10.62
C ASN A 73 1.78 -5.64 -10.20
N GLY A 74 0.55 -5.32 -9.74
CA GLY A 74 -0.43 -6.28 -9.24
C GLY A 74 -0.22 -6.73 -7.79
N GLN A 75 0.89 -6.40 -7.14
CA GLN A 75 1.13 -6.70 -5.73
C GLN A 75 0.37 -5.69 -4.84
N PRO A 76 -0.50 -6.14 -3.92
CA PRO A 76 -1.21 -5.26 -3.00
C PRO A 76 -0.27 -4.43 -2.12
N VAL A 77 -0.57 -3.14 -1.97
CA VAL A 77 0.25 -2.15 -1.26
C VAL A 77 -0.63 -1.15 -0.53
N SER A 78 -0.22 -0.75 0.67
CA SER A 78 -0.80 0.39 1.38
C SER A 78 0.05 1.64 1.14
N PHE A 79 -0.52 2.63 0.45
CA PHE A 79 0.13 3.91 0.20
C PHE A 79 -0.18 4.91 1.31
N VAL A 80 0.84 5.62 1.78
CA VAL A 80 0.67 6.90 2.46
C VAL A 80 0.67 7.99 1.40
N ILE A 81 -0.35 8.84 1.38
CA ILE A 81 -0.43 10.01 0.49
C ILE A 81 0.46 11.09 1.08
N ASP A 82 1.55 11.43 0.39
CA ASP A 82 2.57 12.33 0.90
C ASP A 82 2.85 13.47 -0.09
N THR A 83 2.21 14.62 0.14
CA THR A 83 2.43 15.83 -0.65
C THR A 83 3.80 16.48 -0.40
N GLY A 84 4.53 16.06 0.62
CA GLY A 84 5.90 16.47 0.90
C GLY A 84 6.96 15.66 0.14
N ALA A 85 6.59 14.48 -0.36
CA ALA A 85 7.47 13.66 -1.17
C ALA A 85 7.41 14.09 -2.64
N SER A 86 8.55 14.46 -3.23
CA SER A 86 8.62 14.81 -4.65
C SER A 86 8.43 13.60 -5.58
N ARG A 87 8.73 12.38 -5.09
CA ARG A 87 8.70 11.14 -5.85
C ARG A 87 8.02 10.02 -5.05
N THR A 88 7.25 9.22 -5.75
CA THR A 88 6.67 7.97 -5.23
C THR A 88 7.80 7.00 -4.87
N SER A 89 7.67 6.42 -3.68
CA SER A 89 8.67 5.50 -3.13
C SER A 89 8.01 4.23 -2.61
N ILE A 90 8.70 3.11 -2.75
CA ILE A 90 8.26 1.81 -2.24
C ILE A 90 9.33 1.22 -1.32
N SER A 91 8.93 0.44 -0.33
CA SER A 91 9.86 -0.28 0.53
C SER A 91 10.57 -1.40 -0.25
N GLN A 92 11.72 -1.85 0.25
CA GLN A 92 12.41 -3.03 -0.30
C GLN A 92 11.48 -4.26 -0.27
N HIS A 93 10.70 -4.42 0.81
CA HIS A 93 9.75 -5.52 0.94
C HIS A 93 8.71 -5.53 -0.20
N VAL A 94 8.13 -4.38 -0.53
CA VAL A 94 7.18 -4.26 -1.65
C VAL A 94 7.85 -4.56 -2.98
N ALA A 95 9.07 -4.06 -3.20
CA ALA A 95 9.83 -4.33 -4.40
C ALA A 95 10.07 -5.82 -4.61
N ASP A 96 10.50 -6.53 -3.54
CA ASP A 96 10.75 -7.97 -3.56
C ASP A 96 9.47 -8.76 -3.84
N ALA A 97 8.36 -8.41 -3.15
CA ALA A 97 7.06 -9.04 -3.33
C ALA A 97 6.46 -8.81 -4.73
N ALA A 98 6.69 -7.63 -5.31
CA ALA A 98 6.28 -7.30 -6.69
C ALA A 98 7.22 -7.88 -7.77
N GLY A 99 8.23 -8.67 -7.39
CA GLY A 99 9.19 -9.26 -8.30
C GLY A 99 10.09 -8.25 -9.00
N ILE A 100 10.22 -7.04 -8.46
CA ILE A 100 11.06 -5.98 -9.00
C ILE A 100 12.51 -6.29 -8.66
N LYS A 101 13.28 -6.62 -9.69
CA LYS A 101 14.71 -6.98 -9.56
C LYS A 101 15.59 -5.93 -10.20
N GLY A 102 16.72 -5.70 -9.54
CA GLY A 102 17.75 -4.80 -10.05
C GLY A 102 17.55 -3.34 -9.66
N CYS A 103 18.65 -2.64 -9.64
CA CYS A 103 18.74 -1.21 -9.39
C CYS A 103 19.29 -0.57 -10.66
N VAL A 104 18.50 0.24 -11.32
CA VAL A 104 18.96 0.89 -12.55
C VAL A 104 19.95 2.01 -12.21
N ASN A 105 19.65 2.77 -11.16
CA ASN A 105 20.50 3.85 -10.67
C ASN A 105 20.42 3.96 -9.15
N ALA A 106 21.55 3.90 -8.48
CA ALA A 106 21.64 4.28 -7.07
C ALA A 106 21.66 5.81 -6.96
N ASN A 107 20.80 6.36 -6.13
CA ASN A 107 20.69 7.79 -5.91
C ASN A 107 20.69 8.13 -4.42
N TYR A 108 21.14 9.32 -4.08
CA TYR A 108 20.97 9.87 -2.75
C TYR A 108 19.61 10.56 -2.66
N THR A 109 18.78 10.10 -1.73
CA THR A 109 17.46 10.68 -1.47
C THR A 109 17.46 11.38 -0.12
N ALA A 110 17.13 12.66 -0.11
CA ALA A 110 16.93 13.41 1.13
C ALA A 110 15.58 13.00 1.74
N THR A 111 15.58 12.67 3.01
CA THR A 111 14.40 12.32 3.81
C THR A 111 14.40 13.14 5.09
N ALA A 112 13.27 13.13 5.82
CA ALA A 112 13.19 13.80 7.12
C ALA A 112 14.25 13.29 8.12
N ASN A 113 14.74 12.05 7.96
CA ASN A 113 15.76 11.42 8.84
C ASN A 113 17.17 11.49 8.25
N GLY A 114 17.41 12.32 7.23
CA GLY A 114 18.70 12.46 6.58
C GLY A 114 18.73 11.92 5.16
N VAL A 115 19.96 11.76 4.64
CA VAL A 115 20.17 11.27 3.28
C VAL A 115 20.34 9.75 3.30
N VAL A 116 19.57 9.07 2.47
CA VAL A 116 19.66 7.62 2.29
C VAL A 116 19.99 7.26 0.84
N VAL A 117 20.66 6.14 0.65
CA VAL A 117 20.83 5.58 -0.69
C VAL A 117 19.55 4.89 -1.08
N SER A 118 18.97 5.29 -2.20
CA SER A 118 17.79 4.69 -2.81
C SER A 118 18.11 4.14 -4.19
N CYS A 119 17.28 3.23 -4.65
CA CYS A 119 17.38 2.67 -5.99
C CYS A 119 16.19 3.12 -6.83
N GLN A 120 16.41 3.60 -8.04
CA GLN A 120 15.34 3.94 -8.96
C GLN A 120 15.04 2.77 -9.90
N VAL A 121 13.74 2.46 -10.04
CA VAL A 121 13.24 1.44 -10.96
C VAL A 121 11.97 1.94 -11.65
N THR A 122 11.68 1.40 -12.82
CA THR A 122 10.39 1.64 -13.48
C THR A 122 9.43 0.51 -13.13
N VAL A 123 8.28 0.85 -12.55
CA VAL A 123 7.16 -0.07 -12.38
C VAL A 123 6.24 0.02 -13.59
N SER A 124 5.76 -1.12 -14.08
CA SER A 124 4.88 -1.15 -15.24
C SER A 124 3.52 -0.55 -14.95
N GLU A 125 3.00 -0.81 -13.74
CA GLU A 125 1.72 -0.27 -13.28
C GLU A 125 1.73 -0.02 -11.78
N LEU A 126 1.16 1.12 -11.39
CA LEU A 126 0.78 1.48 -10.04
C LEU A 126 -0.70 1.86 -10.05
N SER A 127 -1.50 1.27 -9.14
CA SER A 127 -2.90 1.62 -9.00
C SER A 127 -3.22 2.04 -7.56
N PHE A 128 -4.18 2.96 -7.40
CA PHE A 128 -4.74 3.34 -6.10
C PHE A 128 -6.15 3.90 -6.30
N GLY A 129 -7.10 3.44 -5.50
CA GLY A 129 -8.51 3.70 -5.78
C GLY A 129 -8.87 3.23 -7.19
N ASN A 130 -9.35 4.16 -8.02
CA ASN A 130 -9.67 3.93 -9.45
C ASN A 130 -8.63 4.55 -10.41
N PHE A 131 -7.49 4.98 -9.89
CA PHE A 131 -6.42 5.57 -10.69
C PHE A 131 -5.37 4.53 -11.06
N HIS A 132 -4.88 4.60 -12.30
CA HIS A 132 -3.82 3.75 -12.83
C HIS A 132 -2.72 4.63 -13.42
N VAL A 133 -1.49 4.35 -13.05
CA VAL A 133 -0.30 5.04 -13.56
C VAL A 133 0.64 4.00 -14.15
N HIS A 134 0.99 4.16 -15.41
CA HIS A 134 1.86 3.23 -16.12
C HIS A 134 3.28 3.80 -16.29
N ASN A 135 4.26 2.90 -16.32
CA ASN A 135 5.68 3.22 -16.56
C ASN A 135 6.22 4.31 -15.62
N LEU A 136 5.86 4.21 -14.33
CA LEU A 136 6.28 5.16 -13.31
C LEU A 136 7.68 4.81 -12.79
N VAL A 137 8.57 5.81 -12.74
CA VAL A 137 9.85 5.66 -12.07
C VAL A 137 9.67 5.91 -10.58
N VAL A 138 9.86 4.88 -9.76
CA VAL A 138 9.75 4.94 -8.31
C VAL A 138 11.12 4.77 -7.64
N ALA A 139 11.25 5.25 -6.41
CA ALA A 139 12.43 4.98 -5.58
C ALA A 139 12.18 3.77 -4.67
N ILE A 140 13.09 2.80 -4.65
CA ILE A 140 13.12 1.75 -3.64
C ILE A 140 13.91 2.27 -2.45
N MET A 141 13.31 2.24 -1.27
CA MET A 141 13.87 2.73 -0.02
C MET A 141 14.14 1.54 0.91
N PRO A 142 15.42 1.21 1.22
CA PRO A 142 15.75 -0.01 1.96
C PRO A 142 15.16 -0.07 3.37
N SER A 143 15.03 1.08 4.04
CA SER A 143 14.62 1.17 5.45
C SER A 143 13.36 2.01 5.65
N MET A 144 12.38 1.87 4.75
CA MET A 144 11.10 2.59 4.86
C MET A 144 10.15 1.86 5.83
N PRO A 145 9.56 2.55 6.83
CA PRO A 145 8.68 1.92 7.83
C PRO A 145 7.24 1.70 7.33
N VAL A 146 6.93 2.14 6.12
CA VAL A 146 5.64 1.97 5.44
C VAL A 146 5.85 1.25 4.12
N ASP A 147 4.79 0.67 3.55
CA ASP A 147 4.88 -0.04 2.28
C ASP A 147 5.28 0.90 1.14
N ALA A 148 4.58 2.02 1.00
CA ALA A 148 4.82 2.98 -0.05
C ALA A 148 4.40 4.40 0.35
N LEU A 149 5.06 5.40 -0.27
CA LEU A 149 4.65 6.80 -0.27
C LEU A 149 4.20 7.16 -1.69
N LEU A 150 3.02 7.73 -1.82
CA LEU A 150 2.52 8.29 -3.07
C LEU A 150 2.93 9.76 -3.14
N GLY A 151 3.86 10.09 -4.02
CA GLY A 151 4.49 11.40 -4.10
C GLY A 151 3.87 12.34 -5.13
N MET A 152 4.42 13.56 -5.22
CA MET A 152 3.93 14.63 -6.11
C MET A 152 4.15 14.35 -7.60
N ASP A 153 5.02 13.40 -7.96
CA ASP A 153 5.15 12.91 -9.35
C ASP A 153 3.86 12.27 -9.88
N VAL A 154 3.03 11.73 -8.97
CA VAL A 154 1.68 11.22 -9.26
C VAL A 154 0.63 12.24 -8.84
N LEU A 155 0.65 12.68 -7.58
CA LEU A 155 -0.36 13.54 -6.98
C LEU A 155 -0.46 14.91 -7.67
N GLY A 156 0.65 15.44 -8.17
CA GLY A 156 0.69 16.73 -8.88
C GLY A 156 -0.08 16.75 -10.21
N ARG A 157 -0.50 15.58 -10.70
CA ARG A 157 -1.35 15.44 -11.90
C ARG A 157 -2.84 15.38 -11.56
N MET A 158 -3.18 15.52 -10.27
CA MET A 158 -4.53 15.35 -9.77
C MET A 158 -5.02 16.59 -9.07
N LYS A 159 -6.32 16.73 -8.99
CA LYS A 159 -6.96 17.73 -8.14
C LYS A 159 -7.12 17.15 -6.75
N ILE A 160 -6.48 17.78 -5.76
CA ILE A 160 -6.54 17.40 -4.36
C ILE A 160 -7.26 18.49 -3.57
N GLN A 161 -8.25 18.09 -2.78
CA GLN A 161 -8.95 18.93 -1.84
C GLN A 161 -8.90 18.27 -0.47
N GLN A 162 -8.64 19.03 0.56
CA GLN A 162 -8.57 18.54 1.93
C GLN A 162 -9.42 19.43 2.82
N GLU A 163 -10.38 18.81 3.53
CA GLU A 163 -11.31 19.52 4.42
C GLU A 163 -11.72 18.57 5.55
N ASP A 164 -11.72 19.06 6.78
CA ASP A 164 -12.21 18.36 7.99
C ASP A 164 -11.68 16.92 8.15
N GLY A 165 -10.38 16.72 7.87
CA GLY A 165 -9.75 15.40 7.99
C GLY A 165 -10.11 14.43 6.86
N VAL A 166 -10.71 14.92 5.78
CA VAL A 166 -11.02 14.15 4.58
C VAL A 166 -10.24 14.71 3.40
N MET A 167 -9.60 13.83 2.63
CA MET A 167 -8.92 14.16 1.38
C MET A 167 -9.71 13.62 0.21
N TYR A 168 -9.93 14.47 -0.77
CA TYR A 168 -10.60 14.15 -2.03
C TYR A 168 -9.58 14.25 -3.15
N ILE A 169 -9.46 13.18 -3.93
CA ILE A 169 -8.55 13.10 -5.08
C ILE A 169 -9.37 12.79 -6.34
N SER A 170 -9.22 13.60 -7.38
CA SER A 170 -9.90 13.41 -8.66
C SER A 170 -8.98 13.76 -9.82
N ASN A 171 -9.33 13.37 -11.04
CA ASN A 171 -8.66 13.88 -12.23
C ASN A 171 -8.79 15.41 -12.32
N GLN A 172 -7.78 16.04 -12.96
CA GLN A 172 -7.83 17.46 -13.31
C GLN A 172 -8.91 17.74 -14.33
#